data_bfffab79f1dce5cc473d0a799dedebd4
#
_entry.id   bfffab79f1dce5cc473d0a799dedebd4
#
_cell.length_a   1.000
_cell.length_b   1.000
_cell.length_c   1.000
_cell.angle_alpha   90.00
_cell.angle_beta   90.00
_cell.angle_gamma   90.00
#
_symmetry.space_group_name_H-M   'P 1'
#
loop_
_entity.id
_entity.type
_entity.pdbx_description
1 polymer ?
#
loop_
_entity_poly.entity_id
_entity_poly.type
_entity_poly.pdbx_seq_one_letter_code
_entity_poly.pdbx_strand_id
1 'polypeptide(L)' 'MAKADDRYLEDRLAMMESEGWLDLIADLETIQEGVVNIDTMTDEKDLWEAKGQLAILRFILTLENTTKITMEQSNED' A
#
# COMPACT_ATOMS: atom_id res chain seq x y z
N MET A 1 -8.15 12.51 -21.35
CA MET A 1 -7.31 12.25 -20.18
C MET A 1 -8.01 11.39 -19.15
N ALA A 2 -9.29 11.69 -18.86
CA ALA A 2 -10.06 10.89 -17.91
C ALA A 2 -10.10 9.40 -18.27
N LYS A 3 -10.25 9.07 -19.56
CA LYS A 3 -10.30 7.68 -19.99
C LYS A 3 -9.00 6.92 -19.77
N ALA A 4 -7.87 7.59 -19.97
CA ALA A 4 -6.57 6.96 -19.74
C ALA A 4 -6.35 6.69 -18.25
N ASP A 5 -6.78 7.65 -17.42
CA ASP A 5 -6.66 7.51 -15.97
C ASP A 5 -7.57 6.41 -15.43
N ASP A 6 -8.80 6.33 -15.97
CA ASP A 6 -9.76 5.29 -15.56
C ASP A 6 -9.24 3.91 -15.92
N ARG A 7 -8.67 3.76 -17.12
CA ARG A 7 -8.10 2.48 -17.54
C ARG A 7 -6.94 2.07 -16.65
N TYR A 8 -6.09 3.02 -16.30
CA TYR A 8 -4.98 2.75 -15.40
C TYR A 8 -5.46 2.24 -14.04
N LEU A 9 -6.49 2.88 -13.51
CA LEU A 9 -7.07 2.49 -12.23
C LEU A 9 -7.76 1.13 -12.32
N GLU A 10 -8.47 0.88 -13.41
CA GLU A 10 -9.12 -0.42 -13.64
C GLU A 10 -8.10 -1.54 -13.72
N ASP A 11 -7.00 -1.33 -14.45
CA ASP A 11 -5.94 -2.33 -14.56
C ASP A 11 -5.30 -2.58 -13.20
N ARG A 12 -5.12 -1.54 -12.41
CA ARG A 12 -4.55 -1.67 -11.07
C ARG A 12 -5.46 -2.50 -10.16
N LEU A 13 -6.76 -2.23 -10.19
CA LEU A 13 -7.71 -2.98 -9.37
C LEU A 13 -7.80 -4.44 -9.82
N ALA A 14 -7.74 -4.70 -11.13
CA ALA A 14 -7.72 -6.07 -11.63
C ALA A 14 -6.50 -6.84 -11.11
N MET A 15 -5.34 -6.19 -11.11
CA MET A 15 -4.13 -6.79 -10.53
C MET A 15 -4.34 -7.13 -9.05
N MET A 16 -4.99 -6.23 -8.31
CA MET A 16 -5.20 -6.41 -6.87
C MET A 16 -6.20 -7.50 -6.51
N GLU A 17 -6.90 -8.05 -7.50
CA GLU A 17 -7.77 -9.22 -7.28
C GLU A 17 -7.02 -10.53 -7.45
N SER A 18 -5.79 -10.50 -7.94
CA SER A 18 -5.00 -11.71 -8.17
C SER A 18 -4.54 -12.34 -6.85
N GLU A 19 -4.38 -13.66 -6.87
CA GLU A 19 -3.87 -14.37 -5.71
C GLU A 19 -2.45 -13.92 -5.36
N GLY A 20 -1.63 -13.65 -6.38
CA GLY A 20 -0.28 -13.16 -6.17
C GLY A 20 -0.25 -11.86 -5.39
N TRP A 21 -1.16 -10.94 -5.71
CA TRP A 21 -1.26 -9.68 -4.97
C TRP A 21 -1.69 -9.94 -3.51
N LEU A 22 -2.68 -10.79 -3.31
CA LEU A 22 -3.17 -11.09 -1.95
C LEU A 22 -2.07 -11.75 -1.11
N ASP A 23 -1.30 -12.65 -1.70
CA ASP A 23 -0.18 -13.28 -1.02
C ASP A 23 0.90 -12.25 -0.67
N LEU A 24 1.19 -11.34 -1.60
CA LEU A 24 2.17 -10.28 -1.35
C LEU A 24 1.73 -9.37 -0.20
N ILE A 25 0.45 -9.00 -0.18
CA ILE A 25 -0.09 -8.15 0.89
C ILE A 25 0.04 -8.84 2.24
N ALA A 26 -0.24 -10.15 2.31
CA ALA A 26 -0.07 -10.90 3.55
C ALA A 26 1.38 -10.89 4.02
N ASP A 27 2.32 -11.05 3.09
CA ASP A 27 3.75 -11.00 3.41
C ASP A 27 4.15 -9.61 3.90
N LEU A 28 3.63 -8.56 3.26
CA LEU A 28 3.95 -7.19 3.66
C LEU A 28 3.38 -6.85 5.03
N GLU A 29 2.20 -7.38 5.38
CA GLU A 29 1.64 -7.19 6.71
C GLU A 29 2.52 -7.83 7.77
N THR A 30 3.08 -9.00 7.49
CA THR A 30 4.00 -9.68 8.39
C THR A 30 5.28 -8.86 8.57
N ILE A 31 5.79 -8.29 7.49
CA ILE A 31 6.97 -7.43 7.54
C ILE A 31 6.67 -6.19 8.37
N GLN A 32 5.49 -5.60 8.19
CA GLN A 32 5.07 -4.42 8.94
C GLN A 32 5.05 -4.69 10.44
N GLU A 33 4.53 -5.84 10.85
CA GLU A 33 4.51 -6.22 12.26
C GLU A 33 5.93 -6.27 12.84
N GLY A 34 6.89 -6.79 12.09
CA GLY A 34 8.28 -6.81 12.51
C GLY A 34 8.90 -5.43 12.61
N VAL A 35 8.57 -4.53 11.68
CA VAL A 35 9.11 -3.17 11.67
C VAL A 35 8.55 -2.35 12.83
N VAL A 36 7.30 -2.60 13.22
CA VAL A 36 6.65 -1.86 14.31
C VAL A 36 7.17 -2.26 15.69
N ASN A 37 7.95 -3.33 15.78
CA ASN A 37 8.46 -3.81 17.07
C ASN A 37 9.49 -2.83 17.65
N ILE A 38 9.02 -1.88 18.43
CA ILE A 38 9.81 -0.80 19.01
C ILE A 38 10.85 -1.33 20.01
N ASP A 39 10.57 -2.46 20.64
CA ASP A 39 11.46 -3.03 21.66
C ASP A 39 12.84 -3.39 21.11
N THR A 40 12.95 -3.60 19.79
CA THR A 40 14.22 -3.93 19.17
C THR A 40 14.97 -2.69 18.67
N MET A 41 14.37 -1.51 18.76
CA MET A 41 14.98 -0.28 18.28
C MET A 41 15.80 0.36 19.42
N THR A 42 17.10 0.34 19.25
CA THR A 42 18.01 0.79 20.30
C THR A 42 18.60 2.17 20.06
N ASP A 43 18.46 2.72 18.86
CA ASP A 43 18.98 4.04 18.56
C ASP A 43 18.09 4.83 17.60
N GLU A 44 18.41 6.12 17.47
CA GLU A 44 17.65 7.06 16.67
C GLU A 44 17.68 6.73 15.18
N LYS A 45 18.81 6.23 14.70
CA LYS A 45 18.95 5.85 13.31
C LYS A 45 18.00 4.72 12.94
N ASP A 46 17.91 3.70 13.79
CA ASP A 46 17.00 2.59 13.57
C ASP A 46 15.55 3.06 13.53
N LEU A 47 15.20 4.00 14.40
CA LEU A 47 13.87 4.56 14.44
C LEU A 47 13.52 5.29 13.14
N TRP A 48 14.44 6.09 12.61
CA TRP A 48 14.21 6.82 11.37
C TRP A 48 14.09 5.88 10.18
N GLU A 49 14.90 4.84 10.13
CA GLU A 49 14.81 3.83 9.08
C GLU A 49 13.46 3.10 9.15
N ALA A 50 13.02 2.76 10.35
CA ALA A 50 11.73 2.11 10.55
C ALA A 50 10.59 2.99 10.09
N LYS A 51 10.64 4.29 10.37
CA LYS A 51 9.60 5.23 9.91
C LYS A 51 9.52 5.28 8.39
N GLY A 52 10.67 5.28 7.71
CA GLY A 52 10.70 5.27 6.26
C GLY A 52 10.09 3.98 5.70
N GLN A 53 10.45 2.84 6.27
CA GLN A 53 9.90 1.56 5.86
C GLN A 53 8.39 1.50 6.08
N LEU A 54 7.92 1.99 7.22
CA LEU A 54 6.49 2.02 7.53
C LEU A 54 5.72 2.91 6.57
N ALA A 55 6.28 4.04 6.16
CA ALA A 55 5.63 4.93 5.22
C ALA A 55 5.37 4.22 3.88
N ILE A 56 6.36 3.50 3.36
CA ILE A 56 6.22 2.76 2.12
C ILE A 56 5.24 1.59 2.29
N LEU A 57 5.35 0.84 3.39
CA LEU A 57 4.45 -0.27 3.64
C LEU A 57 3.00 0.20 3.74
N ARG A 58 2.75 1.29 4.44
CA ARG A 58 1.41 1.86 4.54
C ARG A 58 0.88 2.30 3.19
N PHE A 59 1.73 2.90 2.37
CA PHE A 59 1.33 3.29 1.02
C PHE A 59 0.83 2.08 0.23
N ILE A 60 1.60 0.99 0.24
CA ILE A 60 1.25 -0.21 -0.53
C ILE A 60 0.02 -0.89 0.07
N LEU A 61 -0.04 -1.03 1.40
CA LEU A 61 -1.14 -1.73 2.07
C LEU A 61 -2.47 -1.00 1.94
N THR A 62 -2.45 0.31 1.77
CA THR A 62 -3.68 1.09 1.59
C THR A 62 -3.97 1.41 0.11
N LEU A 63 -3.12 0.96 -0.80
CA LEU A 63 -3.21 1.33 -2.21
C LEU A 63 -4.54 0.90 -2.85
N GLU A 64 -5.02 -0.29 -2.52
CA GLU A 64 -6.28 -0.77 -3.06
C GLU A 64 -7.44 0.15 -2.68
N ASN A 65 -7.53 0.49 -1.40
CA ASN A 65 -8.58 1.37 -0.92
C ASN A 65 -8.46 2.76 -1.52
N THR A 66 -7.25 3.30 -1.59
CA THR A 66 -6.99 4.60 -2.19
C THR A 66 -7.38 4.61 -3.66
N THR A 67 -7.08 3.53 -4.39
CA THR A 67 -7.44 3.41 -5.79
C THR A 67 -8.95 3.39 -5.98
N LYS A 68 -9.66 2.65 -5.14
CA LYS A 68 -11.13 2.60 -5.20
C LYS A 68 -11.75 3.97 -4.93
N ILE A 69 -11.23 4.69 -3.94
CA ILE A 69 -11.72 6.03 -3.63
C ILE A 69 -11.50 6.97 -4.81
N THR A 70 -10.32 6.91 -5.43
CA THR A 70 -10.01 7.75 -6.58
C THR A 70 -10.96 7.46 -7.74
N MET A 71 -11.26 6.20 -8.00
CA MET A 71 -12.22 5.83 -9.05
C MET A 71 -13.61 6.36 -8.76
N GLU A 72 -14.07 6.25 -7.52
CA GLU A 72 -15.38 6.75 -7.12
C GLU A 72 -15.47 8.26 -7.33
N GLN A 73 -14.42 9.00 -6.99
CA GLN A 73 -14.37 10.44 -7.20
C GLN A 73 -14.39 10.79 -8.68
N SER A 74 -13.72 10.02 -9.52
CA SER A 74 -13.73 10.21 -10.95
C SER A 74 -15.12 10.00 -11.54
N ASN A 75 -15.87 9.04 -11.01
CA ASN A 75 -17.17 8.67 -11.53
C ASN A 75 -18.28 9.63 -11.09
N GLU A 76 -18.05 10.44 -10.07
CA GLU A 76 -19.04 11.39 -9.59
C GLU A 76 -19.18 12.62 -10.48
N ASP A 77 -18.25 12.86 -11.35
CA ASP A 77 -18.29 13.96 -12.28
C ASP A 77 -18.89 13.49 -13.62
#